data_082a7e42b7e059c9295ec8606653b5b1
#
_entry.id   082a7e42b7e059c9295ec8606653b5b1
#
_cell.length_a   1.000
_cell.length_b   1.000
_cell.length_c   1.000
_cell.angle_alpha   90.00
_cell.angle_beta   90.00
_cell.angle_gamma   90.00
#
_symmetry.space_group_name_H-M   'P 1'
#
loop_
_entity.id
_entity.type
_entity.pdbx_description
1 polymer ?
#
loop_
_entity_poly.entity_id
_entity_poly.type
_entity_poly.pdbx_seq_one_letter_code
_entity_poly.pdbx_strand_id
1 'polypeptide(L)'
;VSYTHKIGENVLKDCKDVRYIGMCCSLYSEASSNVDLAYARARGIKVTGIRDYGDAGVAEYVTANLIRRLGGDDGFPPLFGEISEITGVRVGILGMGASAKAVAAGLAAFHADIRYYSRTRKPELEEEKGYRYQELPDLLRECDVICSCLSKNVVLLGEEEFQIMGPGKVLFNTALSPCFEEEAIKKWLDQENTWYFCDTLMGLGDESLLKNNHAVCLKRSSGMTRQAVERLNQKVLDNLGNYCMEQKAL
;
A
#
# COMPACT_ATOMS: atom_id res chain seq x y z
N VAL A 1 -3.36 -4.85 21.02
CA VAL A 1 -4.68 -4.44 20.52
C VAL A 1 -4.69 -4.41 18.98
N SER A 2 -5.84 -4.71 18.38
CA SER A 2 -6.04 -4.60 16.91
C SER A 2 -6.40 -3.16 16.51
N TYR A 3 -6.45 -2.90 15.21
CA TYR A 3 -6.78 -1.58 14.65
C TYR A 3 -8.29 -1.30 14.50
N THR A 4 -9.14 -2.26 14.87
CA THR A 4 -10.57 -2.23 14.57
C THR A 4 -11.38 -1.27 15.45
N HIS A 5 -10.92 -0.98 16.64
CA HIS A 5 -11.64 -0.15 17.61
C HIS A 5 -10.76 1.00 18.10
N LYS A 6 -11.39 2.17 18.29
CA LYS A 6 -10.71 3.29 18.94
C LYS A 6 -10.59 3.04 20.46
N ILE A 7 -9.39 3.25 20.98
CA ILE A 7 -9.04 3.12 22.40
C ILE A 7 -8.64 4.51 22.90
N GLY A 8 -9.62 5.26 23.32
CA GLY A 8 -9.44 6.60 23.85
C GLY A 8 -9.71 6.70 25.35
N GLU A 9 -9.88 7.91 25.83
CA GLU A 9 -10.19 8.21 27.22
C GLU A 9 -11.39 7.40 27.75
N ASN A 10 -12.44 7.26 26.94
CA ASN A 10 -13.66 6.51 27.30
C ASN A 10 -13.39 5.05 27.72
N VAL A 11 -12.32 4.44 27.20
CA VAL A 11 -11.88 3.09 27.55
C VAL A 11 -10.80 3.15 28.62
N LEU A 12 -9.78 3.99 28.43
CA LEU A 12 -8.58 3.98 29.26
C LEU A 12 -8.80 4.55 30.66
N LYS A 13 -9.79 5.44 30.87
CA LYS A 13 -10.11 6.02 32.18
C LYS A 13 -10.43 4.96 33.25
N ASP A 14 -11.03 3.85 32.84
CA ASP A 14 -11.42 2.75 33.73
C ASP A 14 -10.31 1.69 33.89
N CYS A 15 -9.24 1.78 33.07
CA CYS A 15 -8.08 0.87 33.11
C CYS A 15 -6.95 1.45 33.98
N LYS A 16 -7.10 1.43 35.30
CA LYS A 16 -6.19 2.13 36.25
C LYS A 16 -4.76 1.60 36.24
N ASP A 17 -4.58 0.29 36.00
CA ASP A 17 -3.29 -0.40 36.13
C ASP A 17 -2.59 -0.65 34.79
N VAL A 18 -3.16 -0.20 33.68
CA VAL A 18 -2.54 -0.33 32.34
C VAL A 18 -1.34 0.59 32.25
N ARG A 19 -0.18 0.02 31.90
CA ARG A 19 1.11 0.73 31.72
C ARG A 19 1.65 0.56 30.28
N TYR A 20 1.14 -0.42 29.53
CA TYR A 20 1.62 -0.72 28.19
C TYR A 20 0.47 -1.13 27.27
N ILE A 21 0.51 -0.63 26.03
CA ILE A 21 -0.41 -1.01 24.95
C ILE A 21 0.43 -1.39 23.72
N GLY A 22 0.47 -2.69 23.40
CA GLY A 22 1.05 -3.18 22.13
C GLY A 22 -0.01 -3.19 21.04
N MET A 23 0.18 -2.42 20.00
CA MET A 23 -0.67 -2.44 18.80
C MET A 23 -0.18 -3.53 17.85
N CYS A 24 -1.06 -4.47 17.48
CA CYS A 24 -0.80 -5.50 16.47
C CYS A 24 -1.09 -4.94 15.06
N CYS A 25 -0.70 -3.71 14.81
CA CYS A 25 -0.86 -3.00 13.56
C CYS A 25 0.15 -1.86 13.45
N SER A 26 0.23 -1.27 12.26
CA SER A 26 1.19 -0.20 12.00
C SER A 26 0.86 1.08 12.76
N LEU A 27 1.90 1.70 13.31
CA LEU A 27 1.85 3.00 13.95
C LEU A 27 2.87 3.92 13.27
N TYR A 28 2.38 4.80 12.40
CA TYR A 28 3.21 5.77 11.67
C TYR A 28 3.16 7.17 12.25
N SER A 29 2.00 7.57 12.80
CA SER A 29 1.76 8.88 13.38
C SER A 29 0.59 8.83 14.38
N GLU A 30 0.37 9.90 15.12
CA GLU A 30 -0.81 10.03 15.99
C GLU A 30 -2.11 9.90 15.19
N ALA A 31 -2.19 10.52 14.01
CA ALA A 31 -3.37 10.44 13.14
C ALA A 31 -3.66 9.03 12.60
N SER A 32 -2.65 8.16 12.51
CA SER A 32 -2.80 6.77 12.07
C SER A 32 -3.12 5.80 13.21
N SER A 33 -3.07 6.27 14.48
CA SER A 33 -3.31 5.45 15.65
C SER A 33 -4.79 5.28 15.94
N ASN A 34 -5.19 4.07 16.31
CA ASN A 34 -6.50 3.84 16.92
C ASN A 34 -6.48 3.97 18.46
N VAL A 35 -5.29 4.18 19.04
CA VAL A 35 -5.10 4.52 20.45
C VAL A 35 -4.90 6.02 20.56
N ASP A 36 -5.57 6.66 21.51
CA ASP A 36 -5.31 8.06 21.87
C ASP A 36 -3.94 8.17 22.52
N LEU A 37 -2.93 8.52 21.72
CA LEU A 37 -1.55 8.59 22.16
C LEU A 37 -1.30 9.74 23.13
N ALA A 38 -2.04 10.85 23.00
CA ALA A 38 -1.93 12.00 23.90
C ALA A 38 -2.42 11.62 25.30
N TYR A 39 -3.61 11.02 25.38
CA TYR A 39 -4.19 10.56 26.64
C TYR A 39 -3.35 9.44 27.29
N ALA A 40 -2.90 8.46 26.49
CA ALA A 40 -2.04 7.39 26.96
C ALA A 40 -0.73 7.94 27.57
N ARG A 41 -0.09 8.89 26.86
CA ARG A 41 1.15 9.55 27.33
C ARG A 41 0.93 10.32 28.63
N ALA A 42 -0.17 11.08 28.73
CA ALA A 42 -0.52 11.82 29.96
C ALA A 42 -0.71 10.90 31.19
N ARG A 43 -1.08 9.63 30.96
CA ARG A 43 -1.22 8.60 31.97
C ARG A 43 0.02 7.72 32.18
N GLY A 44 1.13 8.03 31.56
CA GLY A 44 2.34 7.21 31.64
C GLY A 44 2.22 5.83 30.95
N ILE A 45 1.25 5.65 30.05
CA ILE A 45 1.05 4.40 29.34
C ILE A 45 1.95 4.42 28.07
N LYS A 46 2.88 3.47 27.96
CA LYS A 46 3.70 3.29 26.77
C LYS A 46 2.89 2.60 25.68
N VAL A 47 2.86 3.19 24.48
CA VAL A 47 2.19 2.61 23.32
C VAL A 47 3.23 2.28 22.24
N THR A 48 3.19 1.07 21.72
CA THR A 48 4.04 0.63 20.60
C THR A 48 3.19 0.10 19.46
N GLY A 49 3.65 0.29 18.25
CA GLY A 49 3.10 -0.32 17.05
C GLY A 49 4.18 -1.11 16.31
N ILE A 50 3.78 -1.76 15.24
CA ILE A 50 4.67 -2.55 14.40
C ILE A 50 4.67 -2.00 12.97
N ARG A 51 5.73 -2.29 12.21
CA ARG A 51 5.88 -1.88 10.80
C ARG A 51 6.54 -2.99 10.01
N ASP A 52 6.45 -2.90 8.69
CA ASP A 52 7.25 -3.70 7.76
C ASP A 52 7.11 -5.22 8.00
N TYR A 53 5.86 -5.71 8.06
CA TYR A 53 5.58 -7.14 8.26
C TYR A 53 4.87 -7.79 7.06
N GLY A 54 4.12 -7.04 6.25
CA GLY A 54 3.29 -7.54 5.15
C GLY A 54 3.78 -7.23 3.74
N ASP A 55 4.87 -6.49 3.60
CA ASP A 55 5.31 -5.89 2.33
C ASP A 55 5.62 -6.91 1.23
N ALA A 56 6.16 -8.08 1.58
CA ALA A 56 6.47 -9.14 0.63
C ALA A 56 5.22 -9.64 -0.11
N GLY A 57 4.13 -9.93 0.63
CA GLY A 57 2.86 -10.38 0.04
C GLY A 57 2.24 -9.34 -0.89
N VAL A 58 2.43 -8.04 -0.58
CA VAL A 58 2.00 -6.93 -1.46
C VAL A 58 2.78 -6.97 -2.78
N ALA A 59 4.10 -7.12 -2.73
CA ALA A 59 4.95 -7.20 -3.91
C ALA A 59 4.59 -8.43 -4.78
N GLU A 60 4.38 -9.58 -4.16
CA GLU A 60 3.94 -10.81 -4.84
C GLU A 60 2.58 -10.64 -5.51
N TYR A 61 1.62 -9.99 -4.85
CA TYR A 61 0.30 -9.71 -5.41
C TYR A 61 0.39 -8.85 -6.68
N VAL A 62 1.14 -7.75 -6.64
CA VAL A 62 1.31 -6.85 -7.79
C VAL A 62 2.00 -7.59 -8.93
N THR A 63 3.10 -8.28 -8.64
CA THR A 63 3.89 -9.01 -9.65
C THR A 63 3.07 -10.11 -10.32
N ALA A 64 2.35 -10.93 -9.54
CA ALA A 64 1.56 -12.02 -10.06
C ALA A 64 0.43 -11.53 -10.99
N ASN A 65 -0.29 -10.47 -10.59
CA ASN A 65 -1.36 -9.93 -11.42
C ASN A 65 -0.83 -9.20 -12.67
N LEU A 66 0.33 -8.56 -12.58
CA LEU A 66 0.96 -7.96 -13.76
C LEU A 66 1.39 -9.03 -14.77
N ILE A 67 2.03 -10.13 -14.34
CA ILE A 67 2.40 -11.25 -15.20
C ILE A 67 1.15 -11.79 -15.93
N ARG A 68 0.07 -12.05 -15.19
CA ARG A 68 -1.18 -12.55 -15.77
C ARG A 68 -1.77 -11.57 -16.79
N ARG A 69 -1.70 -10.28 -16.51
CA ARG A 69 -2.23 -9.24 -17.40
C ARG A 69 -1.39 -9.11 -18.68
N LEU A 70 -0.09 -9.25 -18.58
CA LEU A 70 0.83 -9.24 -19.72
C LEU A 70 0.70 -10.52 -20.57
N GLY A 71 0.46 -11.66 -19.92
CA GLY A 71 0.29 -12.96 -20.59
C GLY A 71 -1.10 -13.18 -21.21
N GLY A 72 -2.12 -12.48 -20.71
CA GLY A 72 -3.52 -12.70 -21.14
C GLY A 72 -4.12 -14.02 -20.62
N ASP A 73 -3.52 -14.64 -19.61
CA ASP A 73 -3.96 -15.92 -19.03
C ASP A 73 -5.08 -15.78 -17.99
N ASP A 74 -5.55 -14.57 -17.75
CA ASP A 74 -6.68 -14.22 -16.89
C ASP A 74 -8.04 -14.19 -17.62
N GLY A 75 -8.07 -14.63 -18.88
CA GLY A 75 -9.27 -14.67 -19.70
C GLY A 75 -9.55 -13.40 -20.53
N PHE A 76 -8.62 -12.44 -20.50
CA PHE A 76 -8.66 -11.23 -21.32
C PHE A 76 -7.47 -11.16 -22.27
N PRO A 77 -7.57 -10.39 -23.36
CA PRO A 77 -6.43 -10.15 -24.26
C PRO A 77 -5.23 -9.56 -23.47
N PRO A 78 -3.99 -9.90 -23.86
CA PRO A 78 -2.81 -9.30 -23.23
C PRO A 78 -2.84 -7.78 -23.22
N LEU A 79 -2.26 -7.15 -22.17
CA LEU A 79 -2.31 -5.70 -21.95
C LEU A 79 -1.87 -4.89 -23.17
N PHE A 80 -0.84 -5.34 -23.88
CA PHE A 80 -0.28 -4.65 -25.06
C PHE A 80 -0.74 -5.24 -26.39
N GLY A 81 -1.83 -6.05 -26.39
CA GLY A 81 -2.33 -6.72 -27.59
C GLY A 81 -1.57 -8.00 -27.98
N GLU A 82 -0.41 -8.22 -27.40
CA GLU A 82 0.43 -9.42 -27.55
C GLU A 82 1.02 -9.86 -26.21
N ILE A 83 1.37 -11.14 -26.09
CA ILE A 83 2.01 -11.69 -24.89
C ILE A 83 3.36 -10.97 -24.69
N SER A 84 3.54 -10.41 -23.50
CA SER A 84 4.69 -9.57 -23.18
C SER A 84 5.31 -9.96 -21.86
N GLU A 85 6.58 -9.64 -21.69
CA GLU A 85 7.35 -9.79 -20.46
C GLU A 85 7.26 -8.53 -19.60
N ILE A 86 7.65 -8.62 -18.32
CA ILE A 86 7.83 -7.44 -17.45
C ILE A 86 9.06 -6.63 -17.89
N THR A 87 10.02 -7.25 -18.55
CA THR A 87 11.26 -6.59 -19.03
C THR A 87 10.96 -5.32 -19.82
N GLY A 88 11.46 -4.18 -19.32
CA GLY A 88 11.28 -2.88 -19.98
C GLY A 88 9.93 -2.21 -19.75
N VAL A 89 8.96 -2.86 -19.11
CA VAL A 89 7.69 -2.22 -18.74
C VAL A 89 7.97 -1.05 -17.80
N ARG A 90 7.43 0.11 -18.12
CA ARG A 90 7.57 1.34 -17.33
C ARG A 90 6.58 1.32 -16.19
N VAL A 91 7.11 1.18 -14.98
CA VAL A 91 6.30 1.10 -13.75
C VAL A 91 6.48 2.36 -12.93
N GLY A 92 5.41 3.13 -12.78
CA GLY A 92 5.33 4.31 -11.92
C GLY A 92 4.80 3.96 -10.54
N ILE A 93 5.57 4.26 -9.51
CA ILE A 93 5.20 3.97 -8.11
C ILE A 93 4.83 5.26 -7.39
N LEU A 94 3.61 5.35 -6.91
CA LEU A 94 3.12 6.48 -6.11
C LEU A 94 3.38 6.22 -4.62
N GLY A 95 4.26 7.02 -4.04
CA GLY A 95 4.84 6.79 -2.72
C GLY A 95 6.13 5.95 -2.79
N MET A 96 7.01 6.09 -1.77
CA MET A 96 8.26 5.30 -1.70
C MET A 96 8.54 4.87 -0.25
N GLY A 97 7.51 4.31 0.40
CA GLY A 97 7.59 3.66 1.71
C GLY A 97 8.07 2.20 1.62
N ALA A 98 7.93 1.44 2.71
CA ALA A 98 8.38 0.04 2.79
C ALA A 98 7.71 -0.85 1.73
N SER A 99 6.39 -0.83 1.62
CA SER A 99 5.66 -1.63 0.63
C SER A 99 6.01 -1.22 -0.80
N ALA A 100 6.15 0.09 -1.07
CA ALA A 100 6.58 0.60 -2.37
C ALA A 100 7.97 0.08 -2.77
N LYS A 101 8.92 0.10 -1.82
CA LYS A 101 10.27 -0.44 -2.03
C LYS A 101 10.25 -1.94 -2.32
N ALA A 102 9.37 -2.70 -1.65
CA ALA A 102 9.22 -4.14 -1.91
C ALA A 102 8.63 -4.40 -3.30
N VAL A 103 7.59 -3.65 -3.71
CA VAL A 103 7.01 -3.72 -5.07
C VAL A 103 8.06 -3.36 -6.11
N ALA A 104 8.78 -2.24 -5.92
CA ALA A 104 9.84 -1.81 -6.83
C ALA A 104 10.93 -2.89 -6.99
N ALA A 105 11.41 -3.47 -5.88
CA ALA A 105 12.43 -4.50 -5.90
C ALA A 105 11.94 -5.79 -6.60
N GLY A 106 10.70 -6.19 -6.34
CA GLY A 106 10.09 -7.36 -7.00
C GLY A 106 10.01 -7.19 -8.51
N LEU A 107 9.52 -6.04 -8.99
CA LEU A 107 9.39 -5.78 -10.43
C LEU A 107 10.75 -5.50 -11.09
N ALA A 108 11.68 -4.83 -10.40
CA ALA A 108 13.04 -4.62 -10.90
C ALA A 108 13.82 -5.94 -11.08
N ALA A 109 13.52 -6.98 -10.28
CA ALA A 109 14.10 -8.31 -10.46
C ALA A 109 13.72 -8.96 -11.81
N PHE A 110 12.60 -8.52 -12.41
CA PHE A 110 12.18 -8.87 -13.77
C PHE A 110 12.53 -7.79 -14.79
N HIS A 111 13.48 -6.90 -14.48
CA HIS A 111 13.98 -5.85 -15.36
C HIS A 111 12.92 -4.82 -15.79
N ALA A 112 11.92 -4.54 -14.97
CA ALA A 112 11.04 -3.39 -15.18
C ALA A 112 11.80 -2.07 -15.06
N ASP A 113 11.37 -1.05 -15.82
CA ASP A 113 11.85 0.32 -15.69
C ASP A 113 11.10 1.02 -14.55
N ILE A 114 11.73 1.10 -13.37
CA ILE A 114 11.10 1.65 -12.17
C ILE A 114 11.24 3.16 -12.10
N ARG A 115 10.10 3.81 -12.04
CA ARG A 115 9.97 5.25 -11.81
C ARG A 115 9.12 5.50 -10.58
N TYR A 116 9.31 6.61 -9.90
CA TYR A 116 8.52 6.89 -8.71
C TYR A 116 8.24 8.37 -8.52
N TYR A 117 7.13 8.65 -7.86
CA TYR A 117 6.76 9.94 -7.31
C TYR A 117 6.54 9.82 -5.81
N SER A 118 7.13 10.72 -5.04
CA SER A 118 6.89 10.81 -3.60
C SER A 118 7.18 12.23 -3.09
N ARG A 119 6.56 12.62 -1.99
CA ARG A 119 6.76 13.94 -1.36
C ARG A 119 8.21 14.26 -1.06
N THR A 120 9.00 13.25 -0.78
CA THR A 120 10.44 13.37 -0.53
C THR A 120 11.18 12.47 -1.51
N ARG A 121 11.97 13.07 -2.37
CA ARG A 121 12.86 12.35 -3.30
C ARG A 121 13.82 11.45 -2.53
N LYS A 122 14.21 10.33 -3.14
CA LYS A 122 15.04 9.27 -2.55
C LYS A 122 16.32 9.07 -3.39
N PRO A 123 17.27 10.01 -3.38
CA PRO A 123 18.47 9.91 -4.19
C PRO A 123 19.25 8.61 -3.99
N GLU A 124 19.22 8.08 -2.78
CA GLU A 124 19.86 6.81 -2.44
C GLU A 124 19.33 5.63 -3.28
N LEU A 125 18.04 5.62 -3.60
CA LEU A 125 17.45 4.58 -4.44
C LEU A 125 17.76 4.79 -5.93
N GLU A 126 17.94 6.03 -6.33
CA GLU A 126 18.32 6.36 -7.70
C GLU A 126 19.76 5.93 -7.99
N GLU A 127 20.69 6.20 -7.05
CA GLU A 127 22.09 5.82 -7.15
C GLU A 127 22.30 4.31 -7.02
N GLU A 128 21.67 3.67 -6.01
CA GLU A 128 21.92 2.26 -5.71
C GLU A 128 21.13 1.28 -6.59
N LYS A 129 19.91 1.67 -7.02
CA LYS A 129 18.97 0.79 -7.71
C LYS A 129 18.66 1.22 -9.14
N GLY A 130 19.09 2.41 -9.55
CA GLY A 130 18.77 2.96 -10.85
C GLY A 130 17.29 3.38 -11.03
N TYR A 131 16.54 3.53 -9.92
CA TYR A 131 15.17 4.02 -9.99
C TYR A 131 15.18 5.49 -10.40
N ARG A 132 14.09 5.98 -11.01
CA ARG A 132 14.03 7.36 -11.49
C ARG A 132 12.89 8.12 -10.83
N TYR A 133 13.21 9.25 -10.17
CA TYR A 133 12.19 10.17 -9.73
C TYR A 133 11.58 10.90 -10.93
N GLN A 134 10.26 11.04 -10.93
CA GLN A 134 9.52 11.86 -11.89
C GLN A 134 8.43 12.66 -11.17
N GLU A 135 8.12 13.83 -11.71
CA GLU A 135 6.94 14.58 -11.33
C GLU A 135 5.67 13.80 -11.73
N LEU A 136 4.60 13.97 -10.96
CA LEU A 136 3.38 13.18 -11.13
C LEU A 136 2.83 13.17 -12.55
N PRO A 137 2.68 14.33 -13.25
CA PRO A 137 2.12 14.33 -14.61
C PRO A 137 2.97 13.53 -15.61
N ASP A 138 4.29 13.59 -15.51
CA ASP A 138 5.20 12.89 -16.41
C ASP A 138 5.19 11.38 -16.12
N LEU A 139 5.18 11.00 -14.83
CA LEU A 139 5.06 9.62 -14.42
C LEU A 139 3.75 8.99 -14.94
N LEU A 140 2.61 9.68 -14.77
CA LEU A 140 1.30 9.19 -15.23
C LEU A 140 1.24 9.07 -16.75
N ARG A 141 1.84 10.00 -17.48
CA ARG A 141 1.87 10.00 -18.95
C ARG A 141 2.72 8.87 -19.51
N GLU A 142 3.91 8.68 -18.93
CA GLU A 142 4.93 7.81 -19.51
C GLU A 142 4.86 6.35 -19.03
N CYS A 143 4.38 6.09 -17.82
CA CYS A 143 4.35 4.73 -17.28
C CYS A 143 3.15 3.93 -17.81
N ASP A 144 3.37 2.66 -18.06
CA ASP A 144 2.36 1.70 -18.54
C ASP A 144 1.57 1.11 -17.36
N VAL A 145 2.21 1.02 -16.22
CA VAL A 145 1.66 0.48 -14.97
C VAL A 145 1.88 1.47 -13.85
N ILE A 146 0.83 1.77 -13.09
CA ILE A 146 0.88 2.64 -11.92
C ILE A 146 0.61 1.80 -10.67
N CYS A 147 1.50 1.86 -9.67
CA CYS A 147 1.36 1.19 -8.39
C CYS A 147 1.19 2.21 -7.26
N SER A 148 -0.01 2.34 -6.72
CA SER A 148 -0.26 3.17 -5.56
C SER A 148 0.09 2.41 -4.27
N CYS A 149 1.11 2.93 -3.58
CA CYS A 149 1.54 2.50 -2.24
C CYS A 149 1.45 3.68 -1.25
N LEU A 150 0.43 4.50 -1.40
CA LEU A 150 0.23 5.72 -0.62
C LEU A 150 -0.21 5.41 0.81
N SER A 151 -0.06 6.39 1.68
CA SER A 151 -0.62 6.32 3.04
C SER A 151 -2.15 6.34 2.98
N LYS A 152 -2.78 5.75 4.00
CA LYS A 152 -4.25 5.76 4.12
C LYS A 152 -4.81 7.19 4.02
N ASN A 153 -5.94 7.33 3.34
CA ASN A 153 -6.69 8.57 3.13
C ASN A 153 -5.95 9.63 2.28
N VAL A 154 -4.97 9.23 1.47
CA VAL A 154 -4.35 10.11 0.48
C VAL A 154 -5.01 9.86 -0.87
N VAL A 155 -5.77 10.82 -1.36
CA VAL A 155 -6.33 10.86 -2.72
C VAL A 155 -5.38 11.70 -3.57
N LEU A 156 -4.87 11.11 -4.64
CA LEU A 156 -3.89 11.74 -5.52
C LEU A 156 -4.35 11.81 -6.98
N LEU A 157 -5.29 10.93 -7.37
CA LEU A 157 -5.75 10.79 -8.75
C LEU A 157 -7.18 11.30 -8.89
N GLY A 158 -7.33 12.51 -9.41
CA GLY A 158 -8.60 13.10 -9.80
C GLY A 158 -8.84 13.00 -11.31
N GLU A 159 -9.78 13.76 -11.81
CA GLU A 159 -10.15 13.76 -13.23
C GLU A 159 -8.98 14.19 -14.13
N GLU A 160 -8.21 15.21 -13.73
CA GLU A 160 -7.04 15.69 -14.46
C GLU A 160 -5.96 14.61 -14.55
N GLU A 161 -5.63 13.93 -13.45
CA GLU A 161 -4.62 12.89 -13.41
C GLU A 161 -5.02 11.70 -14.29
N PHE A 162 -6.28 11.28 -14.30
CA PHE A 162 -6.75 10.22 -15.18
C PHE A 162 -6.78 10.63 -16.66
N GLN A 163 -7.03 11.90 -16.97
CA GLN A 163 -6.88 12.42 -18.35
C GLN A 163 -5.42 12.37 -18.80
N ILE A 164 -4.47 12.74 -17.95
CA ILE A 164 -3.03 12.65 -18.24
C ILE A 164 -2.60 11.19 -18.40
N MET A 165 -3.12 10.31 -17.55
CA MET A 165 -2.82 8.89 -17.57
C MET A 165 -3.29 8.22 -18.86
N GLY A 166 -4.49 8.56 -19.33
CA GLY A 166 -5.08 8.02 -20.56
C GLY A 166 -5.41 6.53 -20.48
N PRO A 167 -5.84 5.93 -21.63
CA PRO A 167 -6.21 4.52 -21.73
C PRO A 167 -5.01 3.57 -21.82
N GLY A 168 -5.29 2.26 -21.83
CA GLY A 168 -4.30 1.22 -22.07
C GLY A 168 -3.32 0.97 -20.93
N LYS A 169 -3.70 1.29 -19.69
CA LYS A 169 -2.82 1.19 -18.53
C LYS A 169 -3.43 0.40 -17.39
N VAL A 170 -2.58 0.00 -16.45
CA VAL A 170 -2.97 -0.70 -15.22
C VAL A 170 -2.69 0.18 -14.01
N LEU A 171 -3.69 0.32 -13.14
CA LEU A 171 -3.56 0.90 -11.81
C LEU A 171 -3.66 -0.19 -10.74
N PHE A 172 -2.61 -0.40 -9.99
CA PHE A 172 -2.63 -1.17 -8.75
C PHE A 172 -2.80 -0.26 -7.55
N ASN A 173 -3.73 -0.58 -6.65
CA ASN A 173 -3.85 0.10 -5.35
C ASN A 173 -3.77 -0.91 -4.22
N THR A 174 -2.69 -0.87 -3.48
CA THR A 174 -2.43 -1.71 -2.30
C THR A 174 -2.50 -0.92 -0.99
N ALA A 175 -2.98 0.33 -1.05
CA ALA A 175 -3.25 1.15 0.13
C ALA A 175 -4.57 0.75 0.81
N LEU A 176 -4.72 1.14 2.08
CA LEU A 176 -5.93 0.88 2.88
C LEU A 176 -7.04 1.94 2.67
N SER A 177 -7.05 2.58 1.51
CA SER A 177 -8.08 3.51 1.06
C SER A 177 -7.93 3.72 -0.44
N PRO A 178 -8.97 4.22 -1.16
CA PRO A 178 -8.82 4.69 -2.52
C PRO A 178 -7.74 5.78 -2.61
N CYS A 179 -6.97 5.74 -3.70
CA CYS A 179 -6.00 6.79 -4.03
C CYS A 179 -6.54 7.78 -5.07
N PHE A 180 -7.82 7.71 -5.35
CA PHE A 180 -8.50 8.40 -6.44
C PHE A 180 -9.87 8.94 -6.01
N GLU A 181 -10.38 9.87 -6.82
CA GLU A 181 -11.77 10.31 -6.78
C GLU A 181 -12.67 9.29 -7.47
N GLU A 182 -13.80 8.95 -6.85
CA GLU A 182 -14.69 7.85 -7.27
C GLU A 182 -15.23 8.02 -8.69
N GLU A 183 -15.74 9.20 -9.03
CA GLU A 183 -16.31 9.46 -10.35
C GLU A 183 -15.22 9.53 -11.44
N ALA A 184 -14.01 9.91 -11.07
CA ALA A 184 -12.89 9.97 -12.01
C ALA A 184 -12.41 8.58 -12.42
N ILE A 185 -12.28 7.64 -11.47
CA ILE A 185 -11.90 6.26 -11.82
C ILE A 185 -13.00 5.55 -12.62
N LYS A 186 -14.28 5.79 -12.34
CA LYS A 186 -15.39 5.19 -13.12
C LYS A 186 -15.28 5.57 -14.59
N LYS A 187 -15.12 6.87 -14.89
CA LYS A 187 -14.92 7.37 -16.26
C LYS A 187 -13.66 6.79 -16.92
N TRP A 188 -12.58 6.63 -16.15
CA TRP A 188 -11.34 6.09 -16.67
C TRP A 188 -11.44 4.59 -17.00
N LEU A 189 -12.12 3.81 -16.16
CA LEU A 189 -12.34 2.37 -16.39
C LEU A 189 -13.26 2.07 -17.59
N ASP A 190 -14.06 3.03 -18.04
CA ASP A 190 -14.86 2.89 -19.27
C ASP A 190 -14.04 3.07 -20.55
N GLN A 191 -12.76 3.45 -20.42
CA GLN A 191 -11.86 3.58 -21.57
C GLN A 191 -11.28 2.21 -21.95
N GLU A 192 -10.81 2.12 -23.21
CA GLU A 192 -10.29 0.89 -23.75
C GLU A 192 -9.02 0.43 -23.02
N ASN A 193 -9.00 -0.85 -22.66
CA ASN A 193 -7.85 -1.56 -22.07
C ASN A 193 -7.27 -0.91 -20.83
N THR A 194 -8.11 -0.31 -20.00
CA THR A 194 -7.74 0.19 -18.66
C THR A 194 -8.06 -0.84 -17.59
N TRP A 195 -7.22 -0.95 -16.57
CA TRP A 195 -7.37 -1.97 -15.53
C TRP A 195 -7.10 -1.41 -14.15
N TYR A 196 -7.95 -1.77 -13.21
CA TYR A 196 -7.77 -1.45 -11.80
C TYR A 196 -7.69 -2.72 -10.96
N PHE A 197 -6.62 -2.86 -10.20
CA PHE A 197 -6.42 -3.96 -9.26
C PHE A 197 -6.25 -3.43 -7.83
N CYS A 198 -7.02 -3.99 -6.89
CA CYS A 198 -6.81 -3.74 -5.47
C CYS A 198 -6.92 -5.04 -4.67
N ASP A 199 -6.32 -5.06 -3.49
CA ASP A 199 -6.33 -6.23 -2.63
C ASP A 199 -7.48 -6.24 -1.62
N THR A 200 -7.93 -5.06 -1.16
CA THR A 200 -8.97 -4.93 -0.14
C THR A 200 -10.18 -4.13 -0.63
N LEU A 201 -11.35 -4.38 -0.01
CA LEU A 201 -12.55 -3.55 -0.24
C LEU A 201 -12.34 -2.10 0.23
N MET A 202 -11.46 -1.87 1.21
CA MET A 202 -11.08 -0.51 1.62
C MET A 202 -10.28 0.21 0.53
N GLY A 203 -9.39 -0.49 -0.17
CA GLY A 203 -8.68 0.04 -1.32
C GLY A 203 -9.58 0.26 -2.53
N LEU A 204 -10.60 -0.60 -2.71
CA LEU A 204 -11.60 -0.48 -3.76
C LEU A 204 -12.45 0.80 -3.62
N GLY A 205 -12.87 1.12 -2.39
CA GLY A 205 -13.75 2.23 -2.10
C GLY A 205 -15.22 1.90 -2.34
N ASP A 206 -15.70 2.05 -3.58
CA ASP A 206 -17.07 1.72 -3.98
C ASP A 206 -17.15 0.33 -4.63
N GLU A 207 -17.95 -0.56 -4.04
CA GLU A 207 -18.16 -1.91 -4.59
C GLU A 207 -18.86 -1.90 -5.96
N SER A 208 -19.49 -0.80 -6.35
CA SER A 208 -20.09 -0.66 -7.69
C SER A 208 -19.07 -0.75 -8.81
N LEU A 209 -17.79 -0.44 -8.54
CA LEU A 209 -16.68 -0.59 -9.49
C LEU A 209 -16.52 -2.04 -9.98
N LEU A 210 -16.90 -3.03 -9.16
CA LEU A 210 -16.84 -4.46 -9.53
C LEU A 210 -17.88 -4.87 -10.59
N LYS A 211 -18.78 -3.97 -10.99
CA LYS A 211 -19.66 -4.18 -12.16
C LYS A 211 -18.88 -4.03 -13.47
N ASN A 212 -17.75 -3.32 -13.44
CA ASN A 212 -16.84 -3.23 -14.56
C ASN A 212 -15.85 -4.41 -14.48
N ASN A 213 -15.77 -5.22 -15.53
CA ASN A 213 -14.91 -6.42 -15.59
C ASN A 213 -13.41 -6.08 -15.54
N HIS A 214 -13.04 -4.81 -15.73
CA HIS A 214 -11.67 -4.33 -15.63
C HIS A 214 -11.28 -3.90 -14.21
N ALA A 215 -12.21 -3.92 -13.24
CA ALA A 215 -11.93 -3.70 -11.83
C ALA A 215 -11.88 -5.03 -11.07
N VAL A 216 -10.71 -5.36 -10.55
CA VAL A 216 -10.42 -6.63 -9.87
C VAL A 216 -10.04 -6.36 -8.43
N CYS A 217 -10.78 -6.95 -7.49
CA CYS A 217 -10.47 -6.87 -6.06
C CYS A 217 -10.29 -8.25 -5.45
N LEU A 218 -9.15 -8.47 -4.78
CA LEU A 218 -8.87 -9.72 -4.07
C LEU A 218 -9.78 -9.93 -2.85
N LYS A 219 -10.40 -8.86 -2.33
CA LYS A 219 -11.27 -8.81 -1.14
C LYS A 219 -10.61 -9.28 0.15
N ARG A 220 -9.28 -9.28 0.19
CA ARG A 220 -8.46 -9.57 1.37
C ARG A 220 -7.09 -8.93 1.23
N SER A 221 -6.47 -8.55 2.34
CA SER A 221 -5.14 -7.95 2.29
C SER A 221 -4.10 -8.93 1.76
N SER A 222 -3.42 -8.55 0.70
CA SER A 222 -2.28 -9.26 0.14
C SER A 222 -1.09 -9.33 1.11
N GLY A 223 -0.98 -8.33 2.00
CA GLY A 223 0.04 -8.28 3.05
C GLY A 223 -0.24 -9.18 4.27
N MET A 224 -1.39 -9.86 4.35
CA MET A 224 -1.73 -10.75 5.48
C MET A 224 -1.48 -12.21 5.12
N THR A 225 -0.24 -12.55 4.81
CA THR A 225 0.23 -13.92 4.58
C THR A 225 0.56 -14.62 5.89
N ARG A 226 0.72 -15.95 5.87
CA ARG A 226 1.20 -16.71 7.03
C ARG A 226 2.51 -16.14 7.57
N GLN A 227 3.46 -15.89 6.71
CA GLN A 227 4.77 -15.34 7.08
C GLN A 227 4.66 -13.90 7.61
N ALA A 228 3.72 -13.11 7.09
CA ALA A 228 3.45 -11.78 7.63
C ALA A 228 2.92 -11.85 9.07
N VAL A 229 2.02 -12.80 9.37
CA VAL A 229 1.50 -13.04 10.73
C VAL A 229 2.61 -13.51 11.66
N GLU A 230 3.50 -14.39 11.21
CA GLU A 230 4.67 -14.82 11.98
C GLU A 230 5.58 -13.62 12.34
N ARG A 231 5.91 -12.78 11.33
CA ARG A 231 6.70 -11.54 11.56
C ARG A 231 5.98 -10.54 12.48
N LEU A 232 4.66 -10.40 12.33
CA LEU A 232 3.83 -9.55 13.18
C LEU A 232 3.90 -10.02 14.64
N ASN A 233 3.69 -11.31 14.87
CA ASN A 233 3.74 -11.88 16.22
C ASN A 233 5.12 -11.69 16.85
N GLN A 234 6.19 -11.94 16.12
CA GLN A 234 7.56 -11.74 16.61
C GLN A 234 7.79 -10.28 17.00
N LYS A 235 7.44 -9.33 16.15
CA LYS A 235 7.59 -7.88 16.43
C LYS A 235 6.78 -7.43 17.65
N VAL A 236 5.59 -7.99 17.88
CA VAL A 236 4.79 -7.72 19.09
C VAL A 236 5.49 -8.25 20.33
N LEU A 237 6.03 -9.47 20.26
CA LEU A 237 6.78 -10.07 21.38
C LEU A 237 8.06 -9.29 21.68
N ASP A 238 8.80 -8.87 20.65
CA ASP A 238 10.02 -8.07 20.83
C ASP A 238 9.70 -6.72 21.50
N ASN A 239 8.64 -6.03 21.05
CA ASN A 239 8.21 -4.78 21.67
C ASN A 239 7.83 -4.95 23.14
N LEU A 240 7.11 -6.02 23.48
CA LEU A 240 6.74 -6.33 24.86
C LEU A 240 7.98 -6.69 25.70
N GLY A 241 8.88 -7.51 25.16
CA GLY A 241 10.13 -7.90 25.81
C GLY A 241 11.00 -6.68 26.14
N ASN A 242 11.16 -5.77 25.17
CA ASN A 242 11.90 -4.51 25.37
C ASN A 242 11.27 -3.66 26.47
N TYR A 243 9.93 -3.53 26.48
CA TYR A 243 9.24 -2.82 27.55
C TYR A 243 9.51 -3.45 28.93
N CYS A 244 9.42 -4.78 29.05
CA CYS A 244 9.66 -5.48 30.31
C CYS A 244 11.12 -5.32 30.80
N MET A 245 12.09 -5.29 29.91
CA MET A 245 13.48 -5.04 30.23
C MET A 245 13.72 -3.62 30.75
N GLU A 246 13.12 -2.62 30.09
CA GLU A 246 13.17 -1.21 30.55
C GLU A 246 12.61 -1.05 31.96
N GLN A 247 11.52 -1.75 32.31
CA GLN A 247 10.92 -1.67 33.65
C GLN A 247 11.76 -2.34 34.75
N LYS A 248 12.62 -3.29 34.38
CA LYS A 248 13.55 -3.94 35.37
C LYS A 248 14.81 -3.12 35.63
N ALA A 249 15.13 -2.20 34.73
CA ALA A 249 16.30 -1.34 34.80
C ALA A 249 16.04 -0.03 35.59
N LEU A 250 14.79 0.25 35.95
CA LEU A 250 14.33 1.33 36.81
C LEU A 250 14.10 0.85 38.22
#